data_5b73590de525857075b0b9df01716554
#
_entry.id   5b73590de525857075b0b9df01716554
#
_cell.length_a   1.000
_cell.length_b   1.000
_cell.length_c   1.000
_cell.angle_alpha   90.00
_cell.angle_beta   90.00
_cell.angle_gamma   90.00
#
_symmetry.space_group_name_H-M   'P 1'
#
loop_
_entity.id
_entity.type
_entity.pdbx_description
1 polymer ?
#
loop_
_entity_poly.entity_id
_entity_poly.type
_entity_poly.pdbx_seq_one_letter_code
_entity_poly.pdbx_strand_id
1 'polypeptide(L)'
;MKKLVLTGAAGRLGSYLREPLTKLADELVSTDIAEDIGTLYAGERYVQADLADLAAMIEVLKDADMVVHFGAIVDEKPFMELLGPNFVGSYNVWESAYQAGVRRVVYASSIHAVGMPKKADFIG
;
A
#
# COMPACT_ATOMS: atom_id res chain seq x y z
N MET A 1 -15.83 7.35 6.72
CA MET A 1 -15.17 7.77 5.47
C MET A 1 -15.78 7.02 4.29
N LYS A 2 -15.69 7.60 3.12
CA LYS A 2 -16.31 7.01 1.95
C LYS A 2 -15.44 5.96 1.27
N LYS A 3 -14.17 6.27 1.06
CA LYS A 3 -13.26 5.39 0.33
C LYS A 3 -11.92 5.25 1.04
N LEU A 4 -11.52 4.00 1.26
CA LEU A 4 -10.23 3.65 1.81
C LEU A 4 -9.50 2.77 0.82
N VAL A 5 -8.21 3.03 0.58
CA VAL A 5 -7.39 2.21 -0.30
C VAL A 5 -6.37 1.44 0.53
N LEU A 6 -6.30 0.13 0.32
CA LEU A 6 -5.31 -0.73 0.94
C LEU A 6 -4.36 -1.24 -0.14
N THR A 7 -3.08 -0.91 -0.03
CA THR A 7 -2.07 -1.51 -0.91
C THR A 7 -1.48 -2.73 -0.23
N GLY A 8 -0.94 -3.65 -1.03
CA GLY A 8 -0.39 -4.88 -0.49
C GLY A 8 -1.44 -5.85 0.02
N ALA A 9 -2.62 -5.81 -0.58
CA ALA A 9 -3.78 -6.58 -0.11
C ALA A 9 -3.58 -8.10 -0.21
N ALA A 10 -2.72 -8.56 -1.10
CA ALA A 10 -2.41 -9.99 -1.24
C ALA A 10 -1.32 -10.46 -0.28
N GLY A 11 -0.65 -9.53 0.40
CA GLY A 11 0.43 -9.86 1.31
C GLY A 11 -0.07 -10.42 2.63
N ARG A 12 0.89 -10.86 3.47
CA ARG A 12 0.55 -11.48 4.75
C ARG A 12 -0.25 -10.55 5.66
N LEU A 13 0.25 -9.34 5.89
CA LEU A 13 -0.44 -8.39 6.76
C LEU A 13 -1.64 -7.77 6.08
N GLY A 14 -1.50 -7.41 4.80
CA GLY A 14 -2.58 -6.80 4.05
C GLY A 14 -3.81 -7.68 3.99
N SER A 15 -3.63 -8.97 3.77
CA SER A 15 -4.76 -9.89 3.68
C SER A 15 -5.56 -9.99 4.99
N TYR A 16 -4.88 -9.87 6.14
CA TYR A 16 -5.55 -9.86 7.44
C TYR A 16 -6.33 -8.57 7.69
N LEU A 17 -5.92 -7.47 7.05
CA LEU A 17 -6.55 -6.18 7.28
C LEU A 17 -7.77 -5.93 6.40
N ARG A 18 -7.95 -6.72 5.36
CA ARG A 18 -9.05 -6.49 4.42
C ARG A 18 -10.42 -6.44 5.11
N GLU A 19 -10.74 -7.49 5.86
CA GLU A 19 -12.06 -7.55 6.52
C GLU A 19 -12.28 -6.40 7.52
N PRO A 20 -11.38 -6.16 8.50
CA PRO A 20 -11.62 -5.06 9.44
C PRO A 20 -11.67 -3.69 8.77
N LEU A 21 -10.90 -3.47 7.69
CA LEU A 21 -10.93 -2.19 7.00
C LEU A 21 -12.23 -1.94 6.24
N THR A 22 -12.93 -2.98 5.83
CA THR A 22 -14.25 -2.79 5.20
C THR A 22 -15.25 -2.15 6.16
N LYS A 23 -15.01 -2.21 7.45
CA LYS A 23 -15.89 -1.64 8.45
C LYS A 23 -15.63 -0.17 8.71
N LEU A 24 -14.53 0.36 8.19
CA LEU A 24 -14.13 1.75 8.43
C LEU A 24 -14.56 2.68 7.30
N ALA A 25 -14.95 2.15 6.16
CA ALA A 25 -15.30 2.96 4.99
C ALA A 25 -16.46 2.32 4.24
N ASP A 26 -17.16 3.14 3.47
CA ASP A 26 -18.24 2.64 2.62
C ASP A 26 -17.69 1.75 1.50
N GLU A 27 -16.50 2.07 1.01
CA GLU A 27 -15.81 1.28 -0.01
C GLU A 27 -14.37 1.07 0.38
N LEU A 28 -13.94 -0.19 0.37
CA LEU A 28 -12.52 -0.56 0.47
C LEU A 28 -12.04 -0.94 -0.91
N VAL A 29 -11.01 -0.24 -1.40
CA VAL A 29 -10.34 -0.60 -2.64
C VAL A 29 -9.03 -1.29 -2.25
N SER A 30 -8.98 -2.59 -2.46
CA SER A 30 -7.77 -3.38 -2.22
C SER A 30 -6.97 -3.45 -3.50
N THR A 31 -5.67 -3.24 -3.44
CA THR A 31 -4.80 -3.28 -4.62
C THR A 31 -3.52 -4.05 -4.34
N ASP A 32 -3.04 -4.72 -5.36
CA ASP A 32 -1.80 -5.51 -5.33
C ASP A 32 -1.40 -5.82 -6.76
N ILE A 33 -0.22 -6.39 -6.98
CA ILE A 33 0.20 -6.85 -8.30
C ILE A 33 -0.39 -8.21 -8.64
N ALA A 34 -0.91 -8.94 -7.69
CA ALA A 34 -1.51 -10.26 -7.91
C ALA A 34 -2.74 -10.15 -8.81
N GLU A 35 -2.95 -11.14 -9.66
CA GLU A 35 -4.12 -11.16 -10.53
C GLU A 35 -5.42 -11.29 -9.75
N ASP A 36 -5.38 -11.99 -8.62
CA ASP A 36 -6.55 -12.31 -7.82
C ASP A 36 -6.15 -12.38 -6.35
N ILE A 37 -7.04 -11.96 -5.48
CA ILE A 37 -6.86 -12.04 -4.04
C ILE A 37 -7.91 -12.91 -3.36
N GLY A 38 -8.63 -13.70 -4.15
CA GLY A 38 -9.67 -14.58 -3.64
C GLY A 38 -11.02 -13.89 -3.48
N THR A 39 -11.86 -14.46 -2.65
CA THR A 39 -13.20 -13.94 -2.42
C THR A 39 -13.14 -12.54 -1.79
N LEU A 40 -13.91 -11.61 -2.34
CA LEU A 40 -13.99 -10.25 -1.82
C LEU A 40 -15.02 -10.17 -0.70
N TYR A 41 -14.74 -9.31 0.28
CA TYR A 41 -15.69 -9.02 1.34
C TYR A 41 -16.74 -8.01 0.86
N ALA A 42 -17.86 -7.94 1.55
CA ALA A 42 -18.87 -6.93 1.24
C ALA A 42 -18.27 -5.53 1.36
N GLY A 43 -18.47 -4.70 0.34
CA GLY A 43 -17.91 -3.35 0.31
C GLY A 43 -16.47 -3.28 -0.18
N GLU A 44 -15.88 -4.38 -0.57
CA GLU A 44 -14.53 -4.42 -1.10
C GLU A 44 -14.53 -4.55 -2.62
N ARG A 45 -13.62 -3.80 -3.26
CA ARG A 45 -13.33 -3.90 -4.69
C ARG A 45 -11.83 -4.13 -4.85
N TYR A 46 -11.44 -4.97 -5.79
CA TYR A 46 -10.02 -5.23 -6.04
C TYR A 46 -9.59 -4.59 -7.36
N VAL A 47 -8.48 -3.89 -7.34
CA VAL A 47 -7.86 -3.33 -8.54
C VAL A 47 -6.42 -3.82 -8.59
N GLN A 48 -6.09 -4.57 -9.64
CA GLN A 48 -4.71 -4.98 -9.86
C GLN A 48 -3.90 -3.78 -10.34
N ALA A 49 -2.84 -3.45 -9.64
CA ALA A 49 -1.98 -2.33 -10.01
C ALA A 49 -0.58 -2.54 -9.47
N ASP A 50 0.40 -2.04 -10.21
CA ASP A 50 1.80 -2.05 -9.80
C ASP A 50 2.13 -0.72 -9.14
N LEU A 51 2.67 -0.75 -7.94
CA LEU A 51 3.09 0.45 -7.22
C LEU A 51 4.09 1.29 -8.01
N ALA A 52 4.89 0.66 -8.87
CA ALA A 52 5.86 1.36 -9.70
C ALA A 52 5.21 2.15 -10.84
N ASP A 53 3.92 1.94 -11.09
CA ASP A 53 3.17 2.64 -12.14
C ASP A 53 2.43 3.83 -11.53
N LEU A 54 3.00 5.02 -11.64
CA LEU A 54 2.42 6.23 -11.04
C LEU A 54 1.02 6.53 -11.57
N ALA A 55 0.81 6.39 -12.87
CA ALA A 55 -0.50 6.68 -13.47
C ALA A 55 -1.57 5.75 -12.90
N ALA A 56 -1.24 4.46 -12.75
CA ALA A 56 -2.17 3.50 -12.15
C ALA A 56 -2.47 3.85 -10.71
N MET A 57 -1.47 4.27 -9.94
CA MET A 57 -1.66 4.63 -8.54
C MET A 57 -2.50 5.90 -8.38
N ILE A 58 -2.31 6.88 -9.25
CA ILE A 58 -3.16 8.08 -9.24
C ILE A 58 -4.62 7.70 -9.45
N GLU A 59 -4.88 6.81 -10.40
CA GLU A 59 -6.24 6.36 -10.68
C GLU A 59 -6.84 5.58 -9.50
N VAL A 60 -6.05 4.69 -8.88
CA VAL A 60 -6.50 3.90 -7.73
C VAL A 60 -6.84 4.78 -6.54
N LEU A 61 -6.05 5.81 -6.29
CA LEU A 61 -6.22 6.68 -5.12
C LEU A 61 -7.20 7.82 -5.35
N LYS A 62 -7.74 7.95 -6.55
CA LYS A 62 -8.70 9.02 -6.86
C LYS A 62 -9.89 8.94 -5.91
N ASP A 63 -10.25 10.07 -5.32
CA ASP A 63 -11.34 10.21 -4.37
C ASP A 63 -11.17 9.43 -3.05
N ALA A 64 -9.98 8.92 -2.77
CA ALA A 64 -9.74 8.23 -1.53
C ALA A 64 -9.61 9.21 -0.36
N ASP A 65 -10.19 8.83 0.77
CA ASP A 65 -10.07 9.59 2.02
C ASP A 65 -8.83 9.18 2.81
N MET A 66 -8.44 7.92 2.68
CA MET A 66 -7.34 7.37 3.44
C MET A 66 -6.66 6.27 2.65
N VAL A 67 -5.35 6.15 2.79
CA VAL A 67 -4.56 5.08 2.20
C VAL A 67 -3.84 4.34 3.32
N VAL A 68 -3.93 3.01 3.31
CA VAL A 68 -3.16 2.13 4.18
C VAL A 68 -2.18 1.39 3.27
N HIS A 69 -0.91 1.69 3.40
CA HIS A 69 0.12 1.22 2.48
C HIS A 69 0.97 0.09 3.08
N PHE A 70 0.79 -1.11 2.55
CA PHE A 70 1.59 -2.29 2.90
C PHE A 70 2.25 -2.93 1.69
N GLY A 71 2.12 -2.33 0.52
CA GLY A 71 2.63 -2.91 -0.71
C GLY A 71 4.13 -2.73 -0.87
N ALA A 72 4.91 -3.62 -0.29
CA ALA A 72 6.36 -3.60 -0.43
C ALA A 72 6.89 -5.03 -0.29
N ILE A 73 8.06 -5.27 -0.86
CA ILE A 73 8.76 -6.53 -0.69
C ILE A 73 9.45 -6.50 0.67
N VAL A 74 9.15 -7.48 1.52
CA VAL A 74 9.70 -7.56 2.87
C VAL A 74 10.90 -8.50 2.97
N ASP A 75 11.11 -9.34 1.96
CA ASP A 75 12.25 -10.27 1.93
C ASP A 75 13.52 -9.56 1.49
N GLU A 76 14.66 -10.10 1.88
CA GLU A 76 15.94 -9.61 1.40
C GLU A 76 16.11 -9.98 -0.07
N LYS A 77 16.32 -8.98 -0.91
CA LYS A 77 16.49 -9.14 -2.36
C LYS A 77 17.53 -8.14 -2.86
N PRO A 78 18.12 -8.40 -4.03
CA PRO A 78 19.03 -7.41 -4.63
C PRO A 78 18.33 -6.05 -4.76
N PHE A 79 19.10 -4.98 -4.60
CA PHE A 79 18.57 -3.62 -4.61
C PHE A 79 17.70 -3.34 -5.83
N MET A 80 18.12 -3.78 -7.01
CA MET A 80 17.35 -3.52 -8.23
C MET A 80 15.96 -4.16 -8.22
N GLU A 81 15.80 -5.28 -7.51
CA GLU A 81 14.49 -5.90 -7.36
C GLU A 81 13.61 -5.17 -6.36
N LEU A 82 14.21 -4.49 -5.38
CA LEU A 82 13.49 -3.73 -4.37
C LEU A 82 13.14 -2.32 -4.85
N LEU A 83 13.88 -1.80 -5.83
CA LEU A 83 13.75 -0.41 -6.28
C LEU A 83 12.31 -0.08 -6.69
N GLY A 84 11.68 -0.92 -7.51
CA GLY A 84 10.32 -0.67 -7.96
C GLY A 84 9.33 -0.63 -6.81
N PRO A 85 9.10 -1.76 -6.11
CA PRO A 85 8.04 -1.79 -5.09
C PRO A 85 8.35 -1.00 -3.83
N ASN A 86 9.62 -0.95 -3.38
CA ASN A 86 9.93 -0.35 -2.09
C ASN A 86 10.29 1.13 -2.16
N PHE A 87 10.96 1.57 -3.22
CA PHE A 87 11.37 2.97 -3.34
C PHE A 87 10.49 3.74 -4.31
N VAL A 88 10.40 3.30 -5.55
CA VAL A 88 9.54 3.95 -6.55
C VAL A 88 8.08 3.81 -6.14
N GLY A 89 7.68 2.62 -5.67
CA GLY A 89 6.33 2.37 -5.21
C GLY A 89 5.92 3.27 -4.06
N SER A 90 6.79 3.42 -3.05
CA SER A 90 6.49 4.29 -1.90
C SER A 90 6.37 5.75 -2.35
N TYR A 91 7.29 6.22 -3.19
CA TYR A 91 7.19 7.56 -3.76
C TYR A 91 5.86 7.76 -4.48
N ASN A 92 5.48 6.77 -5.30
CA ASN A 92 4.25 6.87 -6.09
C ASN A 92 3.01 6.90 -5.20
N VAL A 93 3.00 6.18 -4.10
CA VAL A 93 1.88 6.23 -3.16
C VAL A 93 1.76 7.63 -2.55
N TRP A 94 2.87 8.21 -2.10
CA TRP A 94 2.85 9.56 -1.54
C TRP A 94 2.44 10.60 -2.58
N GLU A 95 3.02 10.52 -3.78
CA GLU A 95 2.70 11.46 -4.86
C GLU A 95 1.25 11.34 -5.30
N SER A 96 0.75 10.11 -5.44
CA SER A 96 -0.64 9.88 -5.82
C SER A 96 -1.61 10.38 -4.75
N ALA A 97 -1.27 10.15 -3.49
CA ALA A 97 -2.08 10.63 -2.37
C ALA A 97 -2.13 12.16 -2.35
N TYR A 98 -0.99 12.80 -2.59
CA TYR A 98 -0.92 14.25 -2.66
C TYR A 98 -1.80 14.79 -3.79
N GLN A 99 -1.67 14.22 -4.99
CA GLN A 99 -2.46 14.67 -6.14
C GLN A 99 -3.96 14.42 -5.97
N ALA A 100 -4.32 13.33 -5.31
CA ALA A 100 -5.71 12.98 -5.07
C ALA A 100 -6.33 13.73 -3.88
N GLY A 101 -5.53 14.46 -3.13
CA GLY A 101 -6.02 15.18 -1.95
C GLY A 101 -6.35 14.27 -0.78
N VAL A 102 -5.71 13.11 -0.69
CA VAL A 102 -5.90 12.17 0.41
C VAL A 102 -5.42 12.80 1.71
N ARG A 103 -6.28 12.79 2.72
CA ARG A 103 -5.98 13.45 3.99
C ARG A 103 -5.10 12.65 4.93
N ARG A 104 -5.12 11.32 4.81
CA ARG A 104 -4.40 10.45 5.74
C ARG A 104 -3.77 9.28 5.02
N VAL A 105 -2.49 9.09 5.26
CA VAL A 105 -1.75 7.94 4.75
C VAL A 105 -1.16 7.22 5.96
N VAL A 106 -1.53 5.94 6.12
CA VAL A 106 -0.92 5.07 7.12
C VAL A 106 0.09 4.22 6.39
N TYR A 107 1.35 4.41 6.73
CA TYR A 107 2.45 3.74 6.07
C TYR A 107 3.04 2.69 7.02
N ALA A 108 3.00 1.44 6.59
CA ALA A 108 3.61 0.37 7.37
C ALA A 108 5.10 0.32 7.04
N SER A 109 5.90 0.88 7.92
CA SER A 109 7.34 0.82 7.82
C SER A 109 7.81 -0.42 8.57
N SER A 110 8.56 -1.28 7.88
CA SER A 110 9.17 -2.44 8.51
C SER A 110 10.53 -2.04 9.07
N ILE A 111 10.91 -2.64 10.19
CA ILE A 111 12.26 -2.49 10.71
C ILE A 111 13.30 -2.97 9.70
N HIS A 112 12.92 -3.92 8.86
CA HIS A 112 13.77 -4.42 7.79
C HIS A 112 13.97 -3.41 6.66
N ALA A 113 13.07 -2.44 6.53
CA ALA A 113 13.20 -1.39 5.52
C ALA A 113 14.43 -0.53 5.76
N VAL A 114 14.88 -0.44 7.00
CA VAL A 114 16.10 0.28 7.37
C VAL A 114 17.28 -0.65 7.61
N GLY A 115 17.15 -1.92 7.22
CA GLY A 115 18.25 -2.88 7.21
C GLY A 115 18.75 -3.32 8.56
N MET A 116 17.90 -3.46 9.55
CA MET A 116 18.29 -3.87 10.91
C MET A 116 19.48 -3.05 11.41
N PRO A 117 19.37 -1.73 11.42
CA PRO A 117 20.49 -0.88 11.77
C PRO A 117 20.93 -1.05 13.22
N LYS A 118 22.18 -0.71 13.48
CA LYS A 118 22.69 -0.65 14.85
C LYS A 118 21.98 0.48 15.57
N LYS A 119 21.97 0.42 16.90
CA LYS A 119 21.31 1.43 17.73
C LYS A 119 21.69 2.87 17.34
N ALA A 120 22.97 3.07 17.03
CA ALA A 120 23.47 4.40 16.64
C ALA A 120 22.82 4.93 15.35
N ASP A 121 22.38 4.03 14.49
CA ASP A 121 21.79 4.42 13.20
C ASP A 121 20.37 4.97 13.34
N PHE A 122 19.75 4.78 14.50
CA PHE A 122 18.41 5.31 14.77
C PHE A 122 18.43 6.73 15.29
N ILE A 123 19.59 7.28 15.52
CA ILE A 123 19.70 8.65 16.03
C ILE A 123 19.61 9.60 14.83
N GLY A 124 18.50 10.14 14.64
CA GLY A 124 18.39 11.06 13.51
C GLY A 124 16.99 11.37 13.18
#